data_663f9d574e9fcb0ed33fd11ad9b07406
#
_entry.id   663f9d574e9fcb0ed33fd11ad9b07406
#
_cell.length_a   1.000
_cell.length_b   1.000
_cell.length_c   1.000
_cell.angle_alpha   90.00
_cell.angle_beta   90.00
_cell.angle_gamma   90.00
#
_symmetry.space_group_name_H-M   'P 1'
#
loop_
_entity.id
_entity.type
_entity.pdbx_description
1 polymer ?
#
loop_
_entity_poly.entity_id
_entity_poly.type
_entity_poly.pdbx_seq_one_letter_code
_entity_poly.pdbx_strand_id
1 'polypeptide(L)'
;MYASYDQDVTLVVTSMEHPTNPRGELAFGTIVCWGRYRPLGDSHIYANPIEFLMQFAHPSGVREEILHDYLLKERSEEDTIKELYELTKSNPEVCILPFYLYEHSGQTVSTVPFSCPWDSKQVGWIYITKVRLRNFEANWDEVEKHLEKEVELYDCFVRRDVYEFELARSLECPCCKQSSKEVLARGWNFFGTDFANNGLKEELPEEYRHLVDKLKKL
;
A
#
# COMPACT_ATOMS: atom_id res chain seq x y z
N MET A 1 -3.37 14.27 15.66
CA MET A 1 -4.25 13.73 16.70
C MET A 1 -5.69 14.13 16.42
N TYR A 2 -6.65 13.22 16.64
CA TYR A 2 -8.08 13.46 16.51
C TYR A 2 -8.77 13.03 17.80
N ALA A 3 -9.87 13.66 18.17
CA ALA A 3 -10.65 13.25 19.32
C ALA A 3 -12.16 13.49 19.13
N SER A 4 -12.95 12.67 19.81
CA SER A 4 -14.39 12.83 19.96
C SER A 4 -14.81 12.44 21.38
N TYR A 5 -15.95 12.97 21.82
CA TYR A 5 -16.41 12.86 23.20
C TYR A 5 -17.90 12.50 23.23
N ASP A 6 -18.27 11.65 24.17
CA ASP A 6 -19.65 11.37 24.53
C ASP A 6 -19.75 11.14 26.05
N GLN A 7 -20.34 12.13 26.76
CA GLN A 7 -20.40 12.17 28.23
C GLN A 7 -19.02 12.00 28.91
N ASP A 8 -18.79 10.88 29.57
CA ASP A 8 -17.56 10.52 30.26
C ASP A 8 -16.60 9.69 29.40
N VAL A 9 -16.98 9.35 28.14
CA VAL A 9 -16.18 8.54 27.23
C VAL A 9 -15.49 9.42 26.17
N THR A 10 -14.23 9.13 25.91
CA THR A 10 -13.41 9.82 24.91
C THR A 10 -12.78 8.80 23.97
N LEU A 11 -12.93 9.03 22.67
CA LEU A 11 -12.16 8.37 21.62
C LEU A 11 -11.02 9.28 21.18
N VAL A 12 -9.78 8.82 21.28
CA VAL A 12 -8.59 9.52 20.80
C VAL A 12 -7.93 8.68 19.71
N VAL A 13 -7.63 9.32 18.58
CA VAL A 13 -6.91 8.71 17.45
C VAL A 13 -5.61 9.47 17.22
N THR A 14 -4.48 8.77 17.25
CA THR A 14 -3.13 9.34 17.11
C THR A 14 -2.36 8.66 16.00
N SER A 15 -1.44 9.38 15.36
CA SER A 15 -0.51 8.75 14.41
C SER A 15 0.41 7.79 15.16
N MET A 16 0.62 6.62 14.60
CA MET A 16 1.59 5.65 15.13
C MET A 16 3.02 6.10 14.87
N GLU A 17 3.87 5.99 15.87
CA GLU A 17 5.30 6.25 15.74
C GLU A 17 6.02 5.13 14.99
N HIS A 18 5.62 3.88 15.24
CA HIS A 18 6.20 2.67 14.67
C HIS A 18 5.12 1.76 14.05
N PRO A 19 4.55 2.14 12.89
CA PRO A 19 3.54 1.32 12.22
C PRO A 19 4.14 0.03 11.67
N THR A 20 3.33 -1.02 11.62
CA THR A 20 3.71 -2.27 10.95
C THR A 20 3.66 -2.10 9.44
N ASN A 21 4.72 -2.53 8.74
CA ASN A 21 4.73 -2.54 7.28
C ASN A 21 3.65 -3.51 6.77
N PRO A 22 2.69 -3.06 5.92
CA PRO A 22 1.67 -3.94 5.35
C PRO A 22 2.23 -4.91 4.31
N ARG A 23 3.48 -4.71 3.84
CA ARG A 23 4.18 -5.59 2.91
C ARG A 23 4.83 -6.75 3.68
N GLY A 24 4.17 -7.87 3.75
CA GLY A 24 4.64 -9.09 4.41
C GLY A 24 4.42 -10.32 3.54
N GLU A 25 4.60 -11.51 4.10
CA GLU A 25 4.41 -12.79 3.39
C GLU A 25 3.00 -12.98 2.82
N LEU A 26 2.01 -12.33 3.43
CA LEU A 26 0.61 -12.37 3.02
C LEU A 26 0.23 -11.25 2.04
N ALA A 27 1.18 -10.43 1.56
CA ALA A 27 0.92 -9.44 0.55
C ALA A 27 0.33 -10.08 -0.72
N PHE A 28 -0.73 -9.48 -1.27
CA PHE A 28 -1.45 -10.02 -2.43
C PHE A 28 -0.57 -10.01 -3.68
N GLY A 29 -0.08 -8.84 -4.06
CA GLY A 29 0.88 -8.65 -5.15
C GLY A 29 2.33 -8.70 -4.68
N THR A 30 3.27 -8.63 -5.61
CA THR A 30 4.70 -8.44 -5.37
C THR A 30 5.15 -7.14 -6.00
N ILE A 31 5.77 -6.26 -5.21
CA ILE A 31 6.37 -5.01 -5.70
C ILE A 31 7.84 -5.26 -5.98
N VAL A 32 8.29 -4.95 -7.20
CA VAL A 32 9.70 -5.05 -7.61
C VAL A 32 10.26 -3.67 -7.94
N CYS A 33 11.36 -3.30 -7.29
CA CYS A 33 12.06 -2.04 -7.48
C CYS A 33 13.56 -2.25 -7.57
N TRP A 34 14.29 -1.33 -8.24
CA TRP A 34 15.74 -1.44 -8.44
C TRP A 34 16.51 -0.21 -7.95
N GLY A 35 17.84 -0.37 -7.85
CA GLY A 35 18.74 0.69 -7.44
C GLY A 35 18.44 1.22 -6.05
N ARG A 36 18.42 2.54 -5.89
CA ARG A 36 18.14 3.21 -4.61
C ARG A 36 16.69 3.03 -4.13
N TYR A 37 15.79 2.60 -5.01
CA TYR A 37 14.37 2.39 -4.70
C TYR A 37 14.06 0.97 -4.22
N ARG A 38 15.04 0.08 -4.21
CA ARG A 38 14.87 -1.32 -3.77
C ARG A 38 14.20 -1.47 -2.40
N PRO A 39 14.43 -0.58 -1.41
CA PRO A 39 13.75 -0.66 -0.12
C PRO A 39 12.24 -0.41 -0.15
N LEU A 40 11.70 0.17 -1.24
CA LEU A 40 10.25 0.34 -1.44
C LEU A 40 9.59 -0.94 -1.98
N GLY A 41 10.38 -1.86 -2.55
CA GLY A 41 9.87 -3.12 -3.09
C GLY A 41 10.07 -4.29 -2.13
N ASP A 42 9.47 -5.41 -2.52
CA ASP A 42 9.68 -6.69 -1.85
C ASP A 42 11.04 -7.28 -2.25
N SER A 43 11.53 -8.25 -1.49
CA SER A 43 12.75 -8.96 -1.84
C SER A 43 12.56 -9.77 -3.14
N HIS A 44 13.46 -9.59 -4.10
CA HIS A 44 13.44 -10.30 -5.38
C HIS A 44 14.85 -10.61 -5.89
N ILE A 45 14.94 -11.56 -6.82
CA ILE A 45 16.20 -12.07 -7.38
C ILE A 45 16.63 -11.36 -8.67
N TYR A 46 15.75 -10.61 -9.32
CA TYR A 46 16.00 -9.99 -10.62
C TYR A 46 17.05 -8.88 -10.52
N ALA A 47 18.10 -8.97 -11.35
CA ALA A 47 19.19 -7.99 -11.36
C ALA A 47 18.75 -6.62 -11.92
N ASN A 48 17.85 -6.63 -12.90
CA ASN A 48 17.37 -5.44 -13.60
C ASN A 48 15.94 -5.62 -14.14
N PRO A 49 15.28 -4.52 -14.58
CA PRO A 49 13.93 -4.56 -15.16
C PRO A 49 13.77 -5.49 -16.35
N ILE A 50 14.77 -5.57 -17.24
CA ILE A 50 14.71 -6.42 -18.43
C ILE A 50 14.63 -7.90 -18.04
N GLU A 51 15.49 -8.34 -17.12
CA GLU A 51 15.48 -9.72 -16.61
C GLU A 51 14.11 -10.09 -16.01
N PHE A 52 13.52 -9.19 -15.25
CA PHE A 52 12.19 -9.37 -14.67
C PHE A 52 11.11 -9.52 -15.74
N LEU A 53 11.03 -8.59 -16.70
CA LEU A 53 10.01 -8.59 -17.74
C LEU A 53 10.19 -9.77 -18.71
N MET A 54 11.41 -10.17 -19.02
CA MET A 54 11.72 -11.35 -19.84
C MET A 54 11.10 -12.63 -19.28
N GLN A 55 10.88 -12.73 -17.98
CA GLN A 55 10.25 -13.90 -17.39
C GLN A 55 8.76 -14.03 -17.77
N PHE A 56 8.08 -12.91 -17.96
CA PHE A 56 6.62 -12.86 -18.15
C PHE A 56 6.19 -12.42 -19.55
N ALA A 57 7.07 -11.77 -20.33
CA ALA A 57 6.74 -11.31 -21.68
C ALA A 57 6.36 -12.49 -22.61
N HIS A 58 5.23 -12.36 -23.28
CA HIS A 58 4.66 -13.39 -24.14
C HIS A 58 4.14 -12.77 -25.45
N PRO A 59 4.33 -13.40 -26.63
CA PRO A 59 4.95 -14.71 -26.85
C PRO A 59 6.50 -14.68 -26.76
N SER A 60 7.09 -15.84 -26.45
CA SER A 60 8.53 -15.97 -26.23
C SER A 60 9.40 -15.59 -27.43
N GLY A 61 8.98 -15.94 -28.65
CA GLY A 61 9.74 -15.59 -29.85
C GLY A 61 9.96 -14.08 -30.04
N VAL A 62 8.91 -13.28 -29.79
CA VAL A 62 9.00 -11.81 -29.89
C VAL A 62 9.92 -11.23 -28.81
N ARG A 63 9.81 -11.71 -27.56
CA ARG A 63 10.69 -11.22 -26.49
C ARG A 63 12.17 -11.54 -26.72
N GLU A 64 12.47 -12.68 -27.36
CA GLU A 64 13.84 -13.07 -27.71
C GLU A 64 14.42 -12.17 -28.81
N GLU A 65 13.62 -11.76 -29.78
CA GLU A 65 14.00 -10.77 -30.80
C GLU A 65 14.32 -9.42 -30.15
N ILE A 66 13.46 -8.92 -29.28
CA ILE A 66 13.67 -7.66 -28.56
C ILE A 66 14.98 -7.72 -27.74
N LEU A 67 15.24 -8.83 -27.05
CA LEU A 67 16.46 -9.00 -26.27
C LEU A 67 17.70 -9.06 -27.19
N HIS A 68 17.61 -9.73 -28.33
CA HIS A 68 18.69 -9.79 -29.32
C HIS A 68 19.09 -8.40 -29.81
N ASP A 69 18.11 -7.56 -30.23
CA ASP A 69 18.35 -6.20 -30.70
C ASP A 69 18.97 -5.32 -29.59
N TYR A 70 18.53 -5.49 -28.34
CA TYR A 70 19.13 -4.82 -27.20
C TYR A 70 20.60 -5.21 -27.00
N LEU A 71 20.91 -6.49 -27.06
CA LEU A 71 22.28 -7.00 -26.90
C LEU A 71 23.21 -6.53 -28.02
N LEU A 72 22.69 -6.38 -29.24
CA LEU A 72 23.41 -5.81 -30.37
C LEU A 72 23.54 -4.27 -30.33
N LYS A 73 22.93 -3.62 -29.30
CA LYS A 73 22.86 -2.14 -29.18
C LYS A 73 22.09 -1.45 -30.30
N GLU A 74 21.20 -2.16 -30.97
CA GLU A 74 20.29 -1.63 -31.99
C GLU A 74 19.04 -1.02 -31.36
N ARG A 75 18.81 -1.28 -30.06
CA ARG A 75 17.67 -0.81 -29.26
C ARG A 75 18.15 -0.22 -27.93
N SER A 76 17.50 0.88 -27.50
CA SER A 76 17.76 1.46 -26.17
C SER A 76 17.21 0.60 -25.04
N GLU A 77 17.75 0.77 -23.83
CA GLU A 77 17.23 0.10 -22.64
C GLU A 77 15.76 0.50 -22.34
N GLU A 78 15.43 1.79 -22.53
CA GLU A 78 14.10 2.33 -22.32
C GLU A 78 13.06 1.72 -23.27
N ASP A 79 13.37 1.66 -24.57
CA ASP A 79 12.49 1.06 -25.58
C ASP A 79 12.32 -0.45 -25.32
N THR A 80 13.40 -1.13 -24.93
CA THR A 80 13.37 -2.56 -24.58
C THR A 80 12.43 -2.80 -23.40
N ILE A 81 12.56 -2.03 -22.32
CA ILE A 81 11.69 -2.15 -21.13
C ILE A 81 10.23 -1.89 -21.52
N LYS A 82 9.96 -0.86 -22.30
CA LYS A 82 8.63 -0.49 -22.75
C LYS A 82 7.95 -1.62 -23.53
N GLU A 83 8.63 -2.18 -24.51
CA GLU A 83 8.07 -3.26 -25.35
C GLU A 83 7.88 -4.57 -24.55
N LEU A 84 8.86 -4.95 -23.72
CA LEU A 84 8.72 -6.11 -22.85
C LEU A 84 7.57 -5.94 -21.85
N TYR A 85 7.34 -4.73 -21.36
CA TYR A 85 6.21 -4.43 -20.49
C TYR A 85 4.88 -4.62 -21.21
N GLU A 86 4.72 -4.12 -22.45
CA GLU A 86 3.50 -4.34 -23.23
C GLU A 86 3.26 -5.83 -23.54
N LEU A 87 4.31 -6.60 -23.81
CA LEU A 87 4.20 -8.05 -23.95
C LEU A 87 3.81 -8.73 -22.63
N THR A 88 4.31 -8.25 -21.51
CA THR A 88 3.95 -8.79 -20.18
C THR A 88 2.48 -8.49 -19.85
N LYS A 89 2.00 -7.30 -20.17
CA LYS A 89 0.57 -6.93 -20.01
C LYS A 89 -0.36 -7.81 -20.86
N SER A 90 0.09 -8.23 -22.02
CA SER A 90 -0.69 -9.10 -22.90
C SER A 90 -0.71 -10.57 -22.45
N ASN A 91 0.12 -10.95 -21.48
CA ASN A 91 0.17 -12.30 -20.93
C ASN A 91 -1.04 -12.55 -20.00
N PRO A 92 -1.97 -13.46 -20.36
CA PRO A 92 -3.16 -13.72 -19.55
C PRO A 92 -2.88 -14.37 -18.19
N GLU A 93 -1.64 -14.83 -17.94
CA GLU A 93 -1.23 -15.45 -16.68
C GLU A 93 -0.66 -14.48 -15.65
N VAL A 94 -0.49 -13.19 -16.03
CA VAL A 94 0.12 -12.15 -15.19
C VAL A 94 -0.73 -10.88 -15.24
N CYS A 95 -1.03 -10.33 -14.06
CA CYS A 95 -1.51 -8.95 -13.94
C CYS A 95 -0.36 -8.10 -13.41
N ILE A 96 -0.03 -7.02 -14.10
CA ILE A 96 1.10 -6.14 -13.78
C ILE A 96 0.69 -4.68 -13.93
N LEU A 97 0.99 -3.87 -12.92
CA LEU A 97 0.79 -2.43 -12.93
C LEU A 97 2.12 -1.72 -12.70
N PRO A 98 2.32 -0.53 -13.27
CA PRO A 98 3.49 0.29 -12.97
C PRO A 98 3.46 0.73 -11.50
N PHE A 99 4.63 0.95 -10.92
CA PHE A 99 4.78 1.46 -9.57
C PHE A 99 5.58 2.77 -9.62
N TYR A 100 4.89 3.86 -9.31
CA TYR A 100 5.42 5.22 -9.34
C TYR A 100 5.77 5.69 -7.94
N LEU A 101 6.80 6.52 -7.86
CA LEU A 101 7.20 7.26 -6.68
C LEU A 101 7.18 8.76 -6.98
N TYR A 102 6.63 9.54 -6.07
CA TYR A 102 6.75 10.99 -6.00
C TYR A 102 7.59 11.35 -4.78
N GLU A 103 8.69 12.09 -5.01
CA GLU A 103 9.62 12.56 -3.97
C GLU A 103 9.71 14.08 -4.01
N HIS A 104 9.05 14.76 -3.06
CA HIS A 104 9.20 16.19 -2.87
C HIS A 104 9.50 16.52 -1.39
N SER A 105 8.51 16.77 -0.56
CA SER A 105 8.67 16.96 0.89
C SER A 105 8.42 15.67 1.71
N GLY A 106 8.28 14.56 1.04
CA GLY A 106 7.98 13.22 1.55
C GLY A 106 7.96 12.26 0.39
N GLN A 107 7.59 11.01 0.65
CA GLN A 107 7.43 9.99 -0.38
C GLN A 107 5.95 9.59 -0.47
N THR A 108 5.47 9.45 -1.70
CA THR A 108 4.12 8.97 -2.04
C THR A 108 4.24 7.99 -3.19
N VAL A 109 3.52 6.89 -3.13
CA VAL A 109 3.56 5.84 -4.16
C VAL A 109 2.19 5.63 -4.79
N SER A 110 2.15 5.20 -6.08
CA SER A 110 0.92 5.01 -6.84
C SER A 110 1.11 4.04 -7.99
N THR A 111 0.03 3.45 -8.49
CA THR A 111 -0.01 2.70 -9.75
C THR A 111 -0.21 3.60 -10.98
N VAL A 112 -0.53 4.87 -10.77
CA VAL A 112 -0.68 5.87 -11.84
C VAL A 112 0.36 6.98 -11.69
N PRO A 113 0.82 7.61 -12.80
CA PRO A 113 1.80 8.68 -12.72
C PRO A 113 1.22 9.92 -12.03
N PHE A 114 2.05 10.61 -11.26
CA PHE A 114 1.68 11.87 -10.64
C PHE A 114 1.69 13.01 -11.68
N SER A 115 0.94 14.08 -11.41
CA SER A 115 0.80 15.22 -12.31
C SER A 115 2.09 16.02 -12.52
N CYS A 116 3.03 15.98 -11.57
CA CYS A 116 4.33 16.62 -11.68
C CYS A 116 5.36 15.68 -12.33
N PRO A 117 5.77 15.89 -13.59
CA PRO A 117 6.70 14.98 -14.28
C PRO A 117 8.14 15.04 -13.72
N TRP A 118 8.49 16.12 -13.00
CA TRP A 118 9.84 16.31 -12.44
C TRP A 118 10.09 15.46 -11.20
N ASP A 119 9.05 15.30 -10.37
CA ASP A 119 9.12 14.60 -9.10
C ASP A 119 8.47 13.20 -9.16
N SER A 120 7.83 12.85 -10.30
CA SER A 120 7.19 11.56 -10.55
C SER A 120 8.12 10.66 -11.36
N LYS A 121 8.40 9.47 -10.86
CA LYS A 121 9.21 8.45 -11.55
C LYS A 121 8.58 7.09 -11.43
N GLN A 122 8.54 6.34 -12.51
CA GLN A 122 8.31 4.90 -12.42
C GLN A 122 9.57 4.25 -11.84
N VAL A 123 9.44 3.57 -10.71
CA VAL A 123 10.56 2.96 -9.98
C VAL A 123 10.51 1.44 -9.98
N GLY A 124 9.40 0.88 -10.50
CA GLY A 124 9.19 -0.55 -10.57
C GLY A 124 7.79 -0.94 -11.05
N TRP A 125 7.35 -2.11 -10.61
CA TRP A 125 6.02 -2.65 -10.89
C TRP A 125 5.47 -3.37 -9.65
N ILE A 126 4.14 -3.44 -9.56
CA ILE A 126 3.44 -4.41 -8.74
C ILE A 126 2.82 -5.46 -9.66
N TYR A 127 2.92 -6.74 -9.31
CA TYR A 127 2.39 -7.82 -10.13
C TYR A 127 1.90 -9.00 -9.31
N ILE A 128 1.04 -9.80 -9.92
CA ILE A 128 0.64 -11.11 -9.43
C ILE A 128 0.49 -12.08 -10.60
N THR A 129 0.78 -13.36 -10.38
CA THR A 129 0.51 -14.43 -11.35
C THR A 129 -0.73 -15.21 -10.96
N LYS A 130 -1.41 -15.85 -11.92
CA LYS A 130 -2.51 -16.78 -11.63
C LYS A 130 -2.12 -17.90 -10.67
N VAL A 131 -0.86 -18.34 -10.73
CA VAL A 131 -0.35 -19.37 -9.80
C VAL A 131 -0.37 -18.85 -8.37
N ARG A 132 0.12 -17.62 -8.13
CA ARG A 132 0.09 -17.00 -6.80
C ARG A 132 -1.34 -16.70 -6.33
N LEU A 133 -2.22 -16.29 -7.25
CA LEU A 133 -3.62 -15.98 -6.93
C LEU A 133 -4.36 -17.15 -6.28
N ARG A 134 -3.99 -18.40 -6.59
CA ARG A 134 -4.59 -19.60 -5.97
C ARG A 134 -4.46 -19.66 -4.45
N ASN A 135 -3.56 -18.86 -3.88
CA ASN A 135 -3.39 -18.75 -2.42
C ASN A 135 -4.36 -17.76 -1.78
N PHE A 136 -5.19 -17.08 -2.59
CA PHE A 136 -6.12 -16.04 -2.15
C PHE A 136 -7.53 -16.36 -2.65
N GLU A 137 -8.54 -16.00 -1.87
CA GLU A 137 -9.94 -16.09 -2.26
C GLU A 137 -10.34 -14.86 -3.12
N ALA A 138 -9.73 -14.72 -4.31
CA ALA A 138 -9.96 -13.58 -5.18
C ALA A 138 -10.21 -14.02 -6.63
N ASN A 139 -11.06 -13.25 -7.34
CA ASN A 139 -11.36 -13.47 -8.73
C ASN A 139 -10.32 -12.76 -9.62
N TRP A 140 -9.90 -13.43 -10.71
CA TRP A 140 -8.95 -12.85 -11.67
C TRP A 140 -9.44 -11.52 -12.27
N ASP A 141 -10.73 -11.37 -12.49
CA ASP A 141 -11.32 -10.15 -13.07
C ASP A 141 -11.22 -8.93 -12.15
N GLU A 142 -10.96 -9.13 -10.85
CA GLU A 142 -10.82 -8.07 -9.84
C GLU A 142 -9.37 -7.84 -9.40
N VAL A 143 -8.44 -8.61 -9.94
CA VAL A 143 -7.02 -8.61 -9.51
C VAL A 143 -6.37 -7.24 -9.64
N GLU A 144 -6.60 -6.53 -10.74
CA GLU A 144 -6.05 -5.19 -10.96
C GLU A 144 -6.47 -4.22 -9.84
N LYS A 145 -7.75 -4.23 -9.51
CA LYS A 145 -8.30 -3.42 -8.40
C LYS A 145 -7.74 -3.81 -7.03
N HIS A 146 -7.44 -5.09 -6.83
CA HIS A 146 -6.77 -5.53 -5.59
C HIS A 146 -5.33 -5.03 -5.52
N LEU A 147 -4.58 -5.06 -6.63
CA LEU A 147 -3.22 -4.50 -6.69
C LEU A 147 -3.21 -2.99 -6.44
N GLU A 148 -4.17 -2.26 -7.02
CA GLU A 148 -4.32 -0.81 -6.80
C GLU A 148 -4.56 -0.50 -5.31
N LYS A 149 -5.54 -1.17 -4.68
CA LYS A 149 -5.83 -1.01 -3.25
C LYS A 149 -4.64 -1.36 -2.35
N GLU A 150 -3.88 -2.37 -2.72
CA GLU A 150 -2.68 -2.75 -1.97
C GLU A 150 -1.61 -1.66 -2.03
N VAL A 151 -1.44 -1.00 -3.18
CA VAL A 151 -0.53 0.15 -3.30
C VAL A 151 -1.07 1.37 -2.55
N GLU A 152 -2.38 1.63 -2.55
CA GLU A 152 -3.01 2.69 -1.75
C GLU A 152 -2.76 2.48 -0.24
N LEU A 153 -2.90 1.25 0.23
CA LEU A 153 -2.61 0.89 1.62
C LEU A 153 -1.12 1.08 1.95
N TYR A 154 -0.25 0.66 1.04
CA TYR A 154 1.19 0.84 1.18
C TYR A 154 1.59 2.31 1.14
N ASP A 155 0.92 3.14 0.34
CA ASP A 155 1.12 4.59 0.31
C ASP A 155 0.86 5.23 1.69
N CYS A 156 -0.20 4.82 2.38
CA CYS A 156 -0.46 5.28 3.75
C CYS A 156 0.72 4.97 4.68
N PHE A 157 1.32 3.78 4.56
CA PHE A 157 2.50 3.41 5.33
C PHE A 157 3.72 4.28 4.97
N VAL A 158 4.00 4.45 3.68
CA VAL A 158 5.12 5.26 3.18
C VAL A 158 5.01 6.72 3.63
N ARG A 159 3.80 7.28 3.61
CA ARG A 159 3.50 8.65 4.08
C ARG A 159 3.41 8.79 5.59
N ARG A 160 3.48 7.68 6.35
CA ARG A 160 3.25 7.62 7.79
C ARG A 160 1.83 8.05 8.20
N ASP A 161 0.85 7.81 7.34
CA ASP A 161 -0.58 7.99 7.59
C ASP A 161 -1.17 6.71 8.20
N VAL A 162 -0.59 6.26 9.32
CA VAL A 162 -1.06 5.07 10.05
C VAL A 162 -1.37 5.48 11.48
N TYR A 163 -2.49 4.99 11.98
CA TYR A 163 -3.09 5.46 13.22
C TYR A 163 -3.34 4.33 14.22
N GLU A 164 -3.44 4.72 15.48
CA GLU A 164 -3.91 3.92 16.59
C GLU A 164 -5.01 4.67 17.32
N PHE A 165 -5.87 3.95 18.04
CA PHE A 165 -6.88 4.58 18.87
C PHE A 165 -6.86 4.05 20.30
N GLU A 166 -7.35 4.91 21.20
CA GLU A 166 -7.72 4.56 22.56
C GLU A 166 -9.12 5.09 22.85
N LEU A 167 -10.02 4.20 23.26
CA LEU A 167 -11.33 4.53 23.79
C LEU A 167 -11.27 4.38 25.30
N ALA A 168 -11.60 5.45 26.04
CA ALA A 168 -11.50 5.43 27.49
C ALA A 168 -12.63 6.20 28.16
N ARG A 169 -13.01 5.77 29.36
CA ARG A 169 -13.96 6.41 30.24
C ARG A 169 -13.25 7.13 31.37
N SER A 170 -13.67 8.37 31.63
CA SER A 170 -13.24 9.13 32.79
C SER A 170 -14.07 8.75 34.01
N LEU A 171 -13.41 8.32 35.10
CA LEU A 171 -14.06 7.99 36.34
C LEU A 171 -13.62 9.02 37.41
N GLU A 172 -14.60 9.61 38.12
CA GLU A 172 -14.31 10.48 39.25
C GLU A 172 -14.64 9.74 40.56
N CYS A 173 -13.67 9.71 41.45
CA CYS A 173 -13.89 9.12 42.78
C CYS A 173 -14.92 9.98 43.56
N PRO A 174 -16.03 9.42 44.02
CA PRO A 174 -17.07 10.20 44.68
C PRO A 174 -16.62 10.79 46.02
N CYS A 175 -15.59 10.21 46.66
CA CYS A 175 -15.10 10.61 47.98
C CYS A 175 -13.97 11.65 47.89
N CYS A 176 -12.95 11.45 47.03
CA CYS A 176 -11.77 12.33 46.98
C CYS A 176 -11.69 13.16 45.71
N LYS A 177 -12.68 13.04 44.78
CA LYS A 177 -12.73 13.76 43.51
C LYS A 177 -11.52 13.49 42.57
N GLN A 178 -10.73 12.51 42.87
CA GLN A 178 -9.60 12.11 42.05
C GLN A 178 -10.12 11.45 40.77
N SER A 179 -9.64 11.98 39.62
CA SER A 179 -9.98 11.40 38.32
C SER A 179 -9.08 10.18 38.02
N SER A 180 -9.69 9.15 37.48
CA SER A 180 -9.01 7.97 36.93
C SER A 180 -9.52 7.69 35.54
N LYS A 181 -8.79 6.89 34.77
CA LYS A 181 -9.12 6.54 33.39
C LYS A 181 -9.25 5.02 33.27
N GLU A 182 -10.41 4.59 32.80
CA GLU A 182 -10.67 3.20 32.43
C GLU A 182 -10.55 3.05 30.92
N VAL A 183 -9.64 2.22 30.42
CA VAL A 183 -9.51 1.94 29.00
C VAL A 183 -10.53 0.89 28.59
N LEU A 184 -11.40 1.22 27.66
CA LEU A 184 -12.47 0.36 27.16
C LEU A 184 -12.03 -0.45 25.93
N ALA A 185 -11.25 0.18 25.02
CA ALA A 185 -10.71 -0.47 23.82
C ALA A 185 -9.43 0.24 23.34
N ARG A 186 -8.60 -0.51 22.65
CA ARG A 186 -7.44 -0.01 21.90
C ARG A 186 -7.30 -0.78 20.60
N GLY A 187 -6.81 -0.09 19.57
CA GLY A 187 -6.45 -0.71 18.29
C GLY A 187 -5.33 0.06 17.61
N TRP A 188 -4.66 -0.57 16.67
CA TRP A 188 -3.50 -0.03 15.97
C TRP A 188 -3.45 -0.52 14.52
N ASN A 189 -2.58 0.11 13.69
CA ASN A 189 -2.40 -0.15 12.27
C ASN A 189 -3.64 0.17 11.42
N PHE A 190 -4.30 1.30 11.68
CA PHE A 190 -5.38 1.83 10.83
C PHE A 190 -4.77 2.76 9.77
N PHE A 191 -4.86 2.37 8.51
CA PHE A 191 -4.24 3.06 7.40
C PHE A 191 -5.15 4.14 6.83
N GLY A 192 -4.61 5.37 6.68
CA GLY A 192 -5.33 6.52 6.15
C GLY A 192 -6.28 7.18 7.15
N THR A 193 -6.82 8.35 6.75
CA THR A 193 -7.67 9.21 7.61
C THR A 193 -9.16 8.98 7.45
N ASP A 194 -9.56 8.04 6.61
CA ASP A 194 -10.97 7.64 6.48
C ASP A 194 -11.34 6.63 7.57
N PHE A 195 -11.41 7.13 8.81
CA PHE A 195 -11.67 6.32 9.99
C PHE A 195 -13.03 5.60 9.99
N ALA A 196 -13.94 6.00 9.12
CA ALA A 196 -15.24 5.35 8.96
C ALA A 196 -15.14 4.04 8.14
N ASN A 197 -14.12 3.94 7.25
CA ASN A 197 -13.99 2.84 6.29
C ASN A 197 -12.62 2.11 6.36
N ASN A 198 -11.70 2.53 7.23
CA ASN A 198 -10.37 1.89 7.36
C ASN A 198 -10.32 0.76 8.41
N GLY A 199 -11.46 0.29 8.90
CA GLY A 199 -11.58 -0.77 9.90
C GLY A 199 -11.60 -0.30 11.35
N LEU A 200 -11.29 0.97 11.66
CA LEU A 200 -11.28 1.49 13.02
C LEU A 200 -12.66 1.40 13.68
N LYS A 201 -13.71 1.72 12.92
CA LYS A 201 -15.09 1.75 13.42
C LYS A 201 -15.57 0.35 13.85
N GLU A 202 -15.13 -0.67 13.14
CA GLU A 202 -15.48 -2.08 13.39
C GLU A 202 -14.84 -2.62 14.67
N GLU A 203 -13.65 -2.12 15.03
CA GLU A 203 -12.92 -2.50 16.27
C GLU A 203 -13.49 -1.86 17.54
N LEU A 204 -14.34 -0.84 17.40
CA LEU A 204 -15.00 -0.21 18.54
C LEU A 204 -16.22 -1.04 19.01
N PRO A 205 -16.51 -1.08 20.34
CA PRO A 205 -17.78 -1.58 20.84
C PRO A 205 -18.95 -0.85 20.17
N GLU A 206 -20.00 -1.57 19.84
CA GLU A 206 -21.11 -1.10 19.00
C GLU A 206 -21.72 0.23 19.50
N GLU A 207 -21.88 0.38 20.80
CA GLU A 207 -22.42 1.58 21.43
C GLU A 207 -21.57 2.85 21.19
N TYR A 208 -20.26 2.70 20.90
CA TYR A 208 -19.31 3.82 20.72
C TYR A 208 -18.90 4.08 19.27
N ARG A 209 -19.38 3.28 18.31
CA ARG A 209 -19.04 3.45 16.88
C ARG A 209 -19.41 4.81 16.32
N HIS A 210 -20.45 5.44 16.85
CA HIS A 210 -20.89 6.78 16.48
C HIS A 210 -19.86 7.87 16.80
N LEU A 211 -18.89 7.61 17.67
CA LEU A 211 -17.80 8.55 18.00
C LEU A 211 -16.85 8.77 16.81
N VAL A 212 -16.71 7.79 15.91
CA VAL A 212 -15.89 7.92 14.70
C VAL A 212 -16.38 9.05 13.82
N ASP A 213 -17.69 9.15 13.64
CA ASP A 213 -18.33 10.18 12.79
C ASP A 213 -18.21 11.59 13.38
N LYS A 214 -17.84 11.69 14.67
CA LYS A 214 -17.66 12.96 15.43
C LYS A 214 -16.21 13.38 15.59
N LEU A 215 -15.22 12.59 15.08
CA LEU A 215 -13.80 12.88 15.23
C LEU A 215 -13.43 14.24 14.64
N LYS A 216 -12.72 15.05 15.44
CA LYS A 216 -12.19 16.35 15.03
C LYS A 216 -10.68 16.37 15.20
N LYS A 217 -9.99 16.98 14.25
CA LYS A 217 -8.54 17.22 14.35
C LYS A 217 -8.29 18.26 15.46
N LEU A 218 -7.39 17.92 16.37
CA LEU A 218 -6.94 18.79 17.47
C LEU A 218 -5.71 19.59 17.07
#